data_f4391ee2c3ed3471ea7968d42598c61f
#
_entry.id   f4391ee2c3ed3471ea7968d42598c61f
#
_cell.length_a   1.000
_cell.length_b   1.000
_cell.length_c   1.000
_cell.angle_alpha   90.00
_cell.angle_beta   90.00
_cell.angle_gamma   90.00
#
_symmetry.space_group_name_H-M   'P 1'
#
loop_
_entity.id
_entity.type
_entity.pdbx_description
1 polymer ?
#
loop_
_entity_poly.entity_id
_entity_poly.type
_entity_poly.pdbx_seq_one_letter_code
_entity_poly.pdbx_strand_id
1 'polypeptide(L)'
;MGKRIALLIGVSKYDNEADLPPCKKDIQVVSKIIAESGCYEDCLTLDGNEKSTILKAEVASYIRKHQDDAIDEIFFYYTGHGSSTSDDFLYLFSDFSSSKIEQTSLRNSEFDSMLRSLSPKQTIKVVDACQAGTEYIKSNEDLRSIFEKSSSESFKKTYFLFSSTSNQPSIALEDFSVFTKSFAMSLLNFEGGDIRYRDIMDYISDDVGVKKYQTPLFIQQADNTEIFCTVSNELAGSLRDSLKTNTRAETLDLVVGEMGDGPKPSGDEKLILLIQERSKSYCNSEQAKESLEVYFNEFNSFQWSELIASLFEVEVITQQDYTGITGLKIIGKWIKDSNDKYFASETYTEEEFEAKEKVVSEDRFGFNKTTEYRPVTKYRDVIVGFQLTASSPQHSVVIVFKPKEEVLSWYRIFFTHAFSKSKLTVFCKFEAETEKSWDKRGVQNQNEWKILHCGFKEQKAIKRLVQSSLKEIEDEIIDLIKSKFGDHEI
;
A
#
# COMPACT_ATOMS: atom_id res chain seq x y z
N MET A 1 22.04 -5.12 33.47
CA MET A 1 21.56 -5.03 32.09
C MET A 1 20.43 -4.02 32.07
N GLY A 2 20.37 -3.15 31.07
CA GLY A 2 19.22 -2.27 30.89
C GLY A 2 18.03 -3.08 30.34
N LYS A 3 16.83 -2.46 30.35
CA LYS A 3 15.59 -3.08 29.87
C LYS A 3 15.51 -3.04 28.34
N ARG A 4 14.89 -4.06 27.77
CA ARG A 4 14.38 -4.03 26.39
C ARG A 4 12.87 -3.86 26.46
N ILE A 5 12.36 -2.85 25.78
CA ILE A 5 10.93 -2.53 25.77
C ILE A 5 10.39 -2.45 24.34
N ALA A 6 9.10 -2.72 24.16
CA ALA A 6 8.47 -2.69 22.85
C ALA A 6 7.21 -1.83 22.83
N LEU A 7 6.99 -1.14 21.73
CA LEU A 7 5.77 -0.38 21.44
C LEU A 7 5.24 -0.81 20.07
N LEU A 8 4.04 -1.35 20.03
CA LEU A 8 3.41 -1.87 18.82
C LEU A 8 2.10 -1.13 18.58
N ILE A 9 1.89 -0.63 17.36
CA ILE A 9 0.66 0.06 16.95
C ILE A 9 0.16 -0.56 15.65
N GLY A 10 -1.10 -0.99 15.61
CA GLY A 10 -1.74 -1.52 14.42
C GLY A 10 -3.07 -0.83 14.15
N VAL A 11 -3.21 -0.18 13.00
CA VAL A 11 -4.43 0.54 12.63
C VAL A 11 -5.08 -0.16 11.44
N SER A 12 -6.22 -0.81 11.68
CA SER A 12 -6.93 -1.59 10.66
C SER A 12 -8.22 -0.96 10.18
N LYS A 13 -8.75 0.04 10.90
CA LYS A 13 -9.98 0.76 10.55
C LYS A 13 -9.73 2.25 10.54
N TYR A 14 -10.37 2.92 9.59
CA TYR A 14 -10.25 4.35 9.38
C TYR A 14 -11.61 4.99 9.14
N ASP A 15 -11.82 6.18 9.71
CA ASP A 15 -13.08 6.94 9.51
C ASP A 15 -13.15 7.55 8.10
N ASN A 16 -11.99 8.02 7.58
CA ASN A 16 -11.91 8.79 6.34
C ASN A 16 -10.99 8.14 5.27
N GLU A 17 -10.30 7.07 5.60
CA GLU A 17 -9.41 6.33 4.69
C GLU A 17 -9.93 4.90 4.50
N ALA A 18 -9.34 4.15 3.55
CA ALA A 18 -9.69 2.76 3.33
C ALA A 18 -9.27 1.88 4.53
N ASP A 19 -10.14 0.98 4.96
CA ASP A 19 -9.79 -0.02 5.97
C ASP A 19 -8.65 -0.94 5.50
N LEU A 20 -7.79 -1.33 6.44
CA LEU A 20 -6.67 -2.25 6.23
C LEU A 20 -6.81 -3.51 7.12
N PRO A 21 -7.73 -4.42 6.81
CA PRO A 21 -8.01 -5.59 7.65
C PRO A 21 -6.77 -6.43 8.02
N PRO A 22 -5.76 -6.61 7.13
CA PRO A 22 -4.54 -7.35 7.46
C PRO A 22 -3.75 -6.80 8.63
N CYS A 23 -3.77 -5.48 8.86
CA CYS A 23 -3.03 -4.85 9.97
C CYS A 23 -3.42 -5.40 11.34
N LYS A 24 -4.67 -5.92 11.48
CA LYS A 24 -5.10 -6.58 12.71
C LYS A 24 -4.33 -7.89 12.97
N LYS A 25 -4.06 -8.69 11.93
CA LYS A 25 -3.28 -9.92 12.05
C LYS A 25 -1.79 -9.64 12.13
N ASP A 26 -1.32 -8.61 11.45
CA ASP A 26 0.05 -8.16 11.49
C ASP A 26 0.48 -7.79 12.91
N ILE A 27 -0.29 -6.95 13.59
CA ILE A 27 0.04 -6.58 14.98
C ILE A 27 -0.04 -7.77 15.93
N GLN A 28 -0.96 -8.70 15.71
CA GLN A 28 -1.09 -9.91 16.52
C GLN A 28 0.13 -10.81 16.39
N VAL A 29 0.64 -11.05 15.18
CA VAL A 29 1.81 -11.90 14.98
C VAL A 29 3.08 -11.26 15.54
N VAL A 30 3.25 -9.94 15.37
CA VAL A 30 4.42 -9.24 15.92
C VAL A 30 4.35 -9.17 17.45
N SER A 31 3.18 -8.88 18.03
CA SER A 31 2.98 -8.94 19.49
C SER A 31 3.33 -10.31 20.06
N LYS A 32 2.96 -11.37 19.36
CA LYS A 32 3.29 -12.74 19.74
C LYS A 32 4.80 -13.01 19.67
N ILE A 33 5.47 -12.55 18.62
CA ILE A 33 6.93 -12.65 18.49
C ILE A 33 7.61 -11.96 19.69
N ILE A 34 7.21 -10.76 20.02
CA ILE A 34 7.77 -9.99 21.14
C ILE A 34 7.55 -10.72 22.48
N ALA A 35 6.33 -11.19 22.74
CA ALA A 35 5.98 -11.88 23.97
C ALA A 35 6.73 -13.22 24.12
N GLU A 36 6.75 -14.04 23.08
CA GLU A 36 7.32 -15.39 23.13
C GLU A 36 8.84 -15.43 22.92
N SER A 37 9.44 -14.34 22.43
CA SER A 37 10.90 -14.21 22.39
C SER A 37 11.52 -14.19 23.79
N GLY A 38 10.75 -13.78 24.81
CA GLY A 38 11.23 -13.64 26.19
C GLY A 38 12.33 -12.57 26.37
N CYS A 39 12.53 -11.72 25.35
CA CYS A 39 13.62 -10.74 25.34
C CYS A 39 13.20 -9.35 25.83
N TYR A 40 11.91 -9.10 25.95
CA TYR A 40 11.35 -7.78 26.31
C TYR A 40 10.67 -7.83 27.67
N GLU A 41 11.08 -6.92 28.56
CA GLU A 41 10.54 -6.82 29.92
C GLU A 41 9.20 -6.13 29.98
N ASP A 42 8.90 -5.28 28.97
CA ASP A 42 7.62 -4.60 28.85
C ASP A 42 7.25 -4.39 27.37
N CYS A 43 5.96 -4.49 27.08
CA CYS A 43 5.42 -4.29 25.74
C CYS A 43 4.07 -3.60 25.81
N LEU A 44 3.95 -2.43 25.18
CA LEU A 44 2.66 -1.78 24.92
C LEU A 44 2.20 -2.15 23.52
N THR A 45 1.03 -2.79 23.42
CA THR A 45 0.37 -3.07 22.15
C THR A 45 -0.92 -2.25 22.07
N LEU A 46 -1.02 -1.38 21.07
CA LEU A 46 -2.16 -0.50 20.82
C LEU A 46 -2.93 -0.99 19.61
N ASP A 47 -4.20 -1.34 19.82
CA ASP A 47 -5.16 -1.47 18.71
C ASP A 47 -5.53 -0.04 18.25
N GLY A 48 -4.96 0.37 17.13
CA GLY A 48 -5.09 1.72 16.58
C GLY A 48 -6.49 2.11 16.09
N ASN A 49 -7.52 1.33 16.41
CA ASN A 49 -8.91 1.66 16.09
C ASN A 49 -9.51 2.71 17.04
N GLU A 50 -8.78 3.10 18.09
CA GLU A 50 -9.14 4.21 18.94
C GLU A 50 -8.73 5.56 18.35
N LYS A 51 -9.29 6.66 18.90
CA LYS A 51 -8.97 8.00 18.41
C LYS A 51 -7.52 8.40 18.70
N SER A 52 -6.94 9.18 17.83
CA SER A 52 -5.58 9.70 17.90
C SER A 52 -5.22 10.34 19.24
N THR A 53 -6.16 11.05 19.88
CA THR A 53 -5.94 11.68 21.19
C THR A 53 -5.67 10.65 22.30
N ILE A 54 -6.34 9.50 22.26
CA ILE A 54 -6.14 8.40 23.20
C ILE A 54 -4.81 7.73 22.93
N LEU A 55 -4.54 7.37 21.66
CA LEU A 55 -3.29 6.71 21.26
C LEU A 55 -2.05 7.54 21.61
N LYS A 56 -2.07 8.85 21.30
CA LYS A 56 -0.98 9.76 21.68
C LYS A 56 -0.77 9.84 23.18
N ALA A 57 -1.87 9.87 23.97
CA ALA A 57 -1.78 9.90 25.43
C ALA A 57 -1.19 8.60 25.99
N GLU A 58 -1.55 7.44 25.44
CA GLU A 58 -1.00 6.14 25.86
C GLU A 58 0.46 6.00 25.51
N VAL A 59 0.87 6.38 24.29
CA VAL A 59 2.29 6.44 23.89
C VAL A 59 3.09 7.34 24.84
N ALA A 60 2.61 8.56 25.10
CA ALA A 60 3.28 9.49 26.02
C ALA A 60 3.33 8.94 27.46
N SER A 61 2.30 8.23 27.90
CA SER A 61 2.26 7.58 29.23
C SER A 61 3.29 6.45 29.32
N TYR A 62 3.38 5.63 28.26
CA TYR A 62 4.37 4.54 28.18
C TYR A 62 5.81 5.07 28.21
N ILE A 63 6.10 6.12 27.47
CA ILE A 63 7.42 6.77 27.49
C ILE A 63 7.73 7.30 28.91
N ARG A 64 6.77 7.99 29.55
CA ARG A 64 6.98 8.49 30.93
C ARG A 64 7.20 7.37 31.95
N LYS A 65 6.52 6.23 31.80
CA LYS A 65 6.70 5.05 32.67
C LYS A 65 8.15 4.57 32.72
N HIS A 66 8.87 4.70 31.60
CA HIS A 66 10.24 4.22 31.45
C HIS A 66 11.32 5.32 31.50
N GLN A 67 10.94 6.56 31.88
CA GLN A 67 11.85 7.69 31.82
C GLN A 67 13.07 7.56 32.73
N ASP A 68 12.91 6.86 33.87
CA ASP A 68 13.98 6.64 34.83
C ASP A 68 14.67 5.27 34.66
N ASP A 69 14.26 4.48 33.66
CA ASP A 69 14.86 3.18 33.38
C ASP A 69 16.11 3.29 32.49
N ALA A 70 17.07 2.42 32.71
CA ALA A 70 18.16 2.24 31.75
C ALA A 70 17.64 1.36 30.59
N ILE A 71 17.49 1.95 29.40
CA ILE A 71 16.96 1.25 28.22
C ILE A 71 18.11 0.75 27.34
N ASP A 72 18.24 -0.57 27.21
CA ASP A 72 19.18 -1.20 26.29
C ASP A 72 18.63 -1.17 24.86
N GLU A 73 17.33 -1.47 24.68
CA GLU A 73 16.68 -1.46 23.38
C GLU A 73 15.23 -0.98 23.49
N ILE A 74 14.80 -0.19 22.51
CA ILE A 74 13.40 0.06 22.21
C ILE A 74 13.04 -0.46 20.83
N PHE A 75 12.04 -1.33 20.76
CA PHE A 75 11.49 -1.88 19.53
C PHE A 75 10.15 -1.23 19.24
N PHE A 76 10.05 -0.57 18.12
CA PHE A 76 8.82 0.03 17.62
C PHE A 76 8.33 -0.71 16.38
N TYR A 77 7.06 -1.09 16.39
CA TYR A 77 6.38 -1.63 15.22
C TYR A 77 5.13 -0.84 14.92
N TYR A 78 4.94 -0.49 13.66
CA TYR A 78 3.73 0.14 13.18
C TYR A 78 3.23 -0.59 11.93
N THR A 79 1.92 -0.86 11.86
CA THR A 79 1.22 -1.32 10.65
C THR A 79 -0.05 -0.50 10.47
N GLY A 80 -0.24 0.07 9.27
CA GLY A 80 -1.33 0.99 8.97
C GLY A 80 -1.04 1.89 7.78
N HIS A 81 -1.87 2.91 7.60
CA HIS A 81 -1.57 3.96 6.63
C HIS A 81 -0.45 4.87 7.13
N GLY A 82 0.41 5.27 6.20
CA GLY A 82 1.40 6.32 6.40
C GLY A 82 1.22 7.43 5.38
N SER A 83 1.75 8.58 5.67
CA SER A 83 1.85 9.69 4.73
C SER A 83 3.18 10.39 4.90
N SER A 84 3.68 11.03 3.86
CA SER A 84 4.92 11.80 3.94
C SER A 84 4.63 13.24 3.58
N THR A 85 5.23 14.15 4.34
CA THR A 85 5.33 15.58 3.98
C THR A 85 6.71 15.84 3.36
N SER A 86 6.99 17.08 2.95
CA SER A 86 8.30 17.46 2.42
C SER A 86 9.45 17.23 3.39
N ASP A 87 9.18 17.14 4.69
CA ASP A 87 10.15 17.16 5.77
C ASP A 87 9.97 16.08 6.84
N ASP A 88 8.85 15.32 6.80
CA ASP A 88 8.56 14.32 7.83
C ASP A 88 7.68 13.16 7.32
N PHE A 89 7.65 12.07 8.07
CA PHE A 89 6.73 10.95 7.89
C PHE A 89 5.65 10.97 8.97
N LEU A 90 4.42 10.62 8.59
CA LEU A 90 3.24 10.62 9.43
C LEU A 90 2.70 9.20 9.62
N TYR A 91 2.54 8.78 10.85
CA TYR A 91 1.78 7.59 11.22
C TYR A 91 0.31 7.97 11.36
N LEU A 92 -0.57 7.46 10.50
CA LEU A 92 -1.98 7.84 10.45
C LEU A 92 -2.81 6.99 11.42
N PHE A 93 -3.68 7.64 12.20
CA PHE A 93 -4.57 6.95 13.13
C PHE A 93 -5.99 6.82 12.55
N SER A 94 -6.86 6.09 13.25
CA SER A 94 -8.21 5.74 12.79
C SER A 94 -9.07 6.94 12.39
N ASP A 95 -8.94 8.05 13.10
CA ASP A 95 -9.66 9.30 12.89
C ASP A 95 -8.89 10.32 12.04
N PHE A 96 -7.90 9.85 11.25
CA PHE A 96 -7.08 10.73 10.41
C PHE A 96 -7.96 11.63 9.54
N SER A 97 -7.54 12.90 9.46
CA SER A 97 -8.17 13.91 8.62
C SER A 97 -7.10 14.86 8.07
N SER A 98 -7.07 15.04 6.76
CA SER A 98 -6.14 15.96 6.08
C SER A 98 -6.28 17.41 6.56
N SER A 99 -7.46 17.81 7.03
CA SER A 99 -7.69 19.13 7.63
C SER A 99 -7.19 19.28 9.08
N LYS A 100 -6.78 18.17 9.74
CA LYS A 100 -6.35 18.14 11.15
C LYS A 100 -5.14 17.23 11.34
N ILE A 101 -4.17 17.31 10.44
CA ILE A 101 -3.00 16.42 10.37
C ILE A 101 -2.32 16.28 11.73
N GLU A 102 -1.97 17.40 12.39
CA GLU A 102 -1.24 17.40 13.66
C GLU A 102 -2.01 16.70 14.80
N GLN A 103 -3.33 16.75 14.77
CA GLN A 103 -4.17 16.16 15.81
C GLN A 103 -4.44 14.67 15.56
N THR A 104 -4.49 14.25 14.29
CA THR A 104 -4.98 12.94 13.86
C THR A 104 -3.91 12.03 13.27
N SER A 105 -2.64 12.44 13.36
CA SER A 105 -1.47 11.63 13.03
C SER A 105 -0.34 11.84 14.06
N LEU A 106 0.66 10.99 14.05
CA LEU A 106 1.90 11.14 14.82
C LEU A 106 3.04 11.39 13.86
N ARG A 107 3.73 12.54 14.01
CA ARG A 107 4.95 12.84 13.24
C ARG A 107 6.10 11.94 13.66
N ASN A 108 6.89 11.46 12.72
CA ASN A 108 8.07 10.68 13.05
C ASN A 108 9.10 11.50 13.86
N SER A 109 9.29 12.79 13.56
CA SER A 109 10.17 13.67 14.31
C SER A 109 9.72 13.90 15.75
N GLU A 110 8.40 14.04 15.99
CA GLU A 110 7.79 14.11 17.32
C GLU A 110 8.04 12.81 18.10
N PHE A 111 7.75 11.69 17.46
CA PHE A 111 7.95 10.37 18.05
C PHE A 111 9.42 10.09 18.36
N ASP A 112 10.34 10.44 17.47
CA ASP A 112 11.78 10.30 17.69
C ASP A 112 12.24 11.13 18.89
N SER A 113 11.66 12.30 19.09
CA SER A 113 11.95 13.13 20.27
C SER A 113 11.51 12.45 21.57
N MET A 114 10.36 11.77 21.54
CA MET A 114 9.90 10.97 22.69
C MET A 114 10.82 9.77 22.95
N LEU A 115 11.21 9.03 21.91
CA LEU A 115 12.12 7.88 22.06
C LEU A 115 13.49 8.32 22.59
N ARG A 116 14.03 9.44 22.13
CA ARG A 116 15.32 9.99 22.59
C ARG A 116 15.31 10.36 24.07
N SER A 117 14.18 10.79 24.62
CA SER A 117 14.07 11.11 26.04
C SER A 117 14.40 9.93 26.94
N LEU A 118 14.26 8.70 26.44
CA LEU A 118 14.64 7.45 27.11
C LEU A 118 16.13 7.12 27.00
N SER A 119 16.89 7.84 26.15
CA SER A 119 18.31 7.59 25.88
C SER A 119 18.66 6.13 25.58
N PRO A 120 17.91 5.41 24.73
CA PRO A 120 18.14 3.99 24.48
C PRO A 120 19.52 3.75 23.86
N LYS A 121 20.14 2.61 24.16
CA LYS A 121 21.39 2.21 23.50
C LYS A 121 21.15 1.83 22.05
N GLN A 122 19.97 1.26 21.77
CA GLN A 122 19.57 0.79 20.45
C GLN A 122 18.09 1.10 20.19
N THR A 123 17.79 1.56 19.00
CA THR A 123 16.42 1.86 18.54
C THR A 123 16.12 1.07 17.28
N ILE A 124 15.05 0.28 17.32
CA ILE A 124 14.57 -0.50 16.20
C ILE A 124 13.21 0.05 15.77
N LYS A 125 13.05 0.36 14.50
CA LYS A 125 11.75 0.72 13.92
C LYS A 125 11.42 -0.22 12.78
N VAL A 126 10.31 -0.90 12.89
CA VAL A 126 9.74 -1.75 11.84
C VAL A 126 8.41 -1.14 11.44
N VAL A 127 8.34 -0.59 10.24
CA VAL A 127 7.19 0.18 9.76
C VAL A 127 6.62 -0.48 8.51
N ASP A 128 5.47 -1.10 8.67
CA ASP A 128 4.70 -1.68 7.57
C ASP A 128 3.55 -0.75 7.22
N ALA A 129 3.87 0.29 6.49
CA ALA A 129 2.94 1.31 6.08
C ALA A 129 3.06 1.60 4.60
N CYS A 130 1.88 1.69 3.96
CA CYS A 130 1.76 2.30 2.64
C CYS A 130 1.71 3.82 2.80
N GLN A 131 2.07 4.54 1.78
CA GLN A 131 1.66 5.93 1.71
C GLN A 131 0.19 6.00 1.31
N ALA A 132 -0.65 6.50 2.21
CA ALA A 132 -2.02 6.86 1.88
C ALA A 132 -1.99 8.17 1.06
N GLY A 133 -2.39 8.05 -0.18
CA GLY A 133 -3.11 9.00 -1.02
C GLY A 133 -2.61 10.44 -1.22
N THR A 134 -1.50 10.90 -0.71
CA THR A 134 -1.04 12.25 -1.00
C THR A 134 0.39 12.27 -1.53
N GLU A 135 0.52 12.68 -2.80
CA GLU A 135 1.80 12.90 -3.49
C GLU A 135 2.55 14.11 -2.89
N TYR A 136 3.31 13.91 -1.83
CA TYR A 136 4.23 14.94 -1.36
C TYR A 136 5.70 14.53 -1.41
N ILE A 137 6.03 13.27 -1.69
CA ILE A 137 7.42 12.87 -1.90
C ILE A 137 7.63 12.45 -3.35
N LYS A 138 8.43 13.23 -4.07
CA LYS A 138 8.74 13.03 -5.49
C LYS A 138 9.79 11.95 -5.76
N SER A 139 10.48 11.41 -4.74
CA SER A 139 11.51 10.39 -4.94
C SER A 139 11.75 9.51 -3.71
N ASN A 140 12.28 8.29 -3.94
CA ASN A 140 12.76 7.39 -2.89
C ASN A 140 13.90 8.01 -2.05
N GLU A 141 14.60 9.01 -2.59
CA GLU A 141 15.67 9.74 -1.92
C GLU A 141 15.13 10.59 -0.78
N ASP A 142 13.89 11.08 -0.86
CA ASP A 142 13.29 11.95 0.15
C ASP A 142 12.95 11.19 1.43
N LEU A 143 12.30 10.01 1.34
CA LEU A 143 12.05 9.15 2.52
C LEU A 143 13.34 8.72 3.17
N ARG A 144 14.28 8.24 2.36
CA ARG A 144 15.59 7.84 2.85
C ARG A 144 16.26 8.98 3.60
N SER A 145 16.25 10.21 3.07
CA SER A 145 16.86 11.39 3.69
C SER A 145 16.21 11.77 5.02
N ILE A 146 14.86 11.68 5.11
CA ILE A 146 14.11 11.94 6.36
C ILE A 146 14.59 10.98 7.47
N PHE A 147 14.64 9.69 7.16
CA PHE A 147 14.99 8.68 8.16
C PHE A 147 16.50 8.56 8.41
N GLU A 148 17.36 8.83 7.43
CA GLU A 148 18.81 8.94 7.62
C GLU A 148 19.15 10.13 8.52
N LYS A 149 18.50 11.28 8.32
CA LYS A 149 18.62 12.44 9.19
C LYS A 149 18.16 12.10 10.62
N SER A 150 17.00 11.48 10.77
CA SER A 150 16.51 10.98 12.04
C SER A 150 17.50 10.03 12.72
N SER A 151 18.09 9.10 11.97
CA SER A 151 19.07 8.14 12.47
C SER A 151 20.37 8.82 12.92
N SER A 152 20.96 9.66 12.06
CA SER A 152 22.31 10.23 12.27
C SER A 152 22.36 11.28 13.38
N GLU A 153 21.30 12.06 13.56
CA GLU A 153 21.26 13.16 14.52
C GLU A 153 20.81 12.71 15.92
N SER A 154 20.33 11.47 16.09
CA SER A 154 19.39 11.20 17.15
C SER A 154 19.62 9.98 17.99
N PHE A 155 20.19 8.90 17.45
CA PHE A 155 20.29 7.61 18.14
C PHE A 155 21.71 7.04 18.08
N LYS A 156 22.09 6.24 19.09
CA LYS A 156 23.43 5.65 19.16
C LYS A 156 23.56 4.50 18.16
N LYS A 157 22.56 3.60 18.14
CA LYS A 157 22.46 2.50 17.19
C LYS A 157 21.02 2.41 16.68
N THR A 158 20.85 2.23 15.38
CA THR A 158 19.53 2.15 14.76
C THR A 158 19.43 1.06 13.72
N TYR A 159 18.25 0.43 13.68
CA TYR A 159 17.75 -0.38 12.59
C TYR A 159 16.36 0.11 12.22
N PHE A 160 16.20 0.69 11.04
CA PHE A 160 14.92 1.11 10.52
C PHE A 160 14.57 0.26 9.30
N LEU A 161 13.49 -0.48 9.40
CA LEU A 161 12.98 -1.40 8.41
C LEU A 161 11.60 -0.89 7.94
N PHE A 162 11.51 -0.47 6.68
CA PHE A 162 10.28 0.01 6.07
C PHE A 162 9.82 -0.92 4.97
N SER A 163 8.51 -1.17 4.88
CA SER A 163 7.92 -2.11 3.94
C SER A 163 8.04 -1.66 2.48
N SER A 164 8.02 -0.37 2.22
CA SER A 164 8.10 0.14 0.84
C SER A 164 8.68 1.54 0.77
N THR A 165 9.25 1.85 -0.38
CA THR A 165 9.62 3.21 -0.79
C THR A 165 8.39 3.98 -1.26
N SER A 166 8.47 5.30 -1.29
CA SER A 166 7.39 6.30 -1.39
C SER A 166 6.29 6.11 -2.45
N ASN A 167 6.47 5.24 -3.45
CA ASN A 167 5.56 5.15 -4.59
C ASN A 167 4.93 3.75 -4.77
N GLN A 168 5.07 2.86 -3.80
CA GLN A 168 4.53 1.50 -3.90
C GLN A 168 3.50 1.27 -2.80
N PRO A 169 2.27 0.82 -3.16
CA PRO A 169 1.32 0.40 -2.14
C PRO A 169 1.89 -0.81 -1.38
N SER A 170 1.78 -0.84 -0.07
CA SER A 170 1.95 -2.07 0.68
C SER A 170 0.83 -3.03 0.29
N ILE A 171 1.18 -4.20 -0.19
CA ILE A 171 0.20 -5.18 -0.64
C ILE A 171 -0.09 -6.13 0.50
N ALA A 172 -1.34 -6.19 0.87
CA ALA A 172 -1.86 -7.21 1.75
C ALA A 172 -2.35 -8.40 0.92
N LEU A 173 -1.75 -9.54 1.14
CA LEU A 173 -2.32 -10.82 0.69
C LEU A 173 -3.32 -11.26 1.76
N GLU A 174 -4.53 -11.56 1.37
CA GLU A 174 -5.75 -11.95 2.13
C GLU A 174 -5.73 -11.85 3.67
N ASP A 175 -4.64 -12.21 4.37
CA ASP A 175 -4.56 -12.30 5.83
C ASP A 175 -3.46 -11.44 6.47
N PHE A 176 -2.34 -11.23 5.78
CA PHE A 176 -1.18 -10.49 6.29
C PHE A 176 -0.64 -9.54 5.22
N SER A 177 -0.02 -8.46 5.65
CA SER A 177 0.83 -7.70 4.77
C SER A 177 2.06 -8.52 4.36
N VAL A 178 2.53 -8.31 3.14
CA VAL A 178 3.65 -9.08 2.57
C VAL A 178 4.92 -8.88 3.41
N PHE A 179 5.18 -7.67 3.84
CA PHE A 179 6.36 -7.31 4.60
C PHE A 179 6.35 -7.95 6.00
N THR A 180 5.26 -7.79 6.76
CA THR A 180 5.14 -8.38 8.11
C THR A 180 5.15 -9.91 8.05
N LYS A 181 4.52 -10.50 7.02
CA LYS A 181 4.62 -11.95 6.80
C LYS A 181 6.07 -12.37 6.57
N SER A 182 6.82 -11.64 5.73
CA SER A 182 8.23 -11.94 5.47
C SER A 182 9.09 -11.76 6.72
N PHE A 183 8.82 -10.72 7.54
CA PHE A 183 9.46 -10.54 8.84
C PHE A 183 9.24 -11.75 9.76
N ALA A 184 8.02 -12.25 9.89
CA ALA A 184 7.74 -13.43 10.70
C ALA A 184 8.34 -14.72 10.11
N MET A 185 8.33 -14.86 8.78
CA MET A 185 8.94 -16.00 8.08
C MET A 185 10.47 -16.04 8.22
N SER A 186 11.13 -14.89 8.38
CA SER A 186 12.56 -14.85 8.62
C SER A 186 12.96 -15.59 9.90
N LEU A 187 12.12 -15.52 10.94
CA LEU A 187 12.34 -16.26 12.18
C LEU A 187 12.06 -17.76 11.99
N LEU A 188 11.00 -18.11 11.25
CA LEU A 188 10.63 -19.51 11.00
C LEU A 188 11.67 -20.27 10.17
N ASN A 189 12.28 -19.60 9.21
CA ASN A 189 13.24 -20.19 8.30
C ASN A 189 14.68 -20.08 8.82
N PHE A 190 14.86 -19.45 9.98
CA PHE A 190 16.15 -19.44 10.66
C PHE A 190 16.41 -20.79 11.35
N GLU A 191 17.54 -21.43 11.08
CA GLU A 191 17.85 -22.79 11.55
C GLU A 191 18.24 -22.86 13.04
N GLY A 192 17.52 -22.10 13.88
CA GLY A 192 17.67 -22.11 15.33
C GLY A 192 18.84 -21.26 15.85
N GLY A 193 18.73 -20.82 17.11
CA GLY A 193 19.73 -19.98 17.76
C GLY A 193 19.42 -18.48 17.67
N ASP A 194 20.45 -17.67 17.78
CA ASP A 194 20.34 -16.22 17.88
C ASP A 194 20.22 -15.58 16.50
N ILE A 195 19.02 -15.08 16.17
CA ILE A 195 18.78 -14.32 14.93
C ILE A 195 19.11 -12.84 15.14
N ARG A 196 19.85 -12.25 14.22
CA ARG A 196 20.21 -10.84 14.23
C ARG A 196 19.27 -10.01 13.39
N TYR A 197 19.21 -8.71 13.65
CA TYR A 197 18.43 -7.78 12.79
C TYR A 197 18.90 -7.83 11.34
N ARG A 198 20.21 -7.98 11.11
CA ARG A 198 20.77 -8.14 9.78
C ARG A 198 20.24 -9.39 9.07
N ASP A 199 20.16 -10.53 9.76
CA ASP A 199 19.68 -11.78 9.17
C ASP A 199 18.19 -11.64 8.72
N ILE A 200 17.40 -10.91 9.51
CA ILE A 200 16.01 -10.55 9.17
C ILE A 200 15.97 -9.66 7.91
N MET A 201 16.83 -8.63 7.86
CA MET A 201 16.90 -7.71 6.70
C MET A 201 17.34 -8.45 5.43
N ASP A 202 18.34 -9.31 5.52
CA ASP A 202 18.81 -10.12 4.40
C ASP A 202 17.71 -11.05 3.89
N TYR A 203 16.99 -11.73 4.81
CA TYR A 203 15.86 -12.58 4.45
C TYR A 203 14.76 -11.80 3.72
N ILE A 204 14.31 -10.66 4.27
CA ILE A 204 13.26 -9.82 3.64
C ILE A 204 13.73 -9.33 2.27
N SER A 205 15.01 -8.94 2.16
CA SER A 205 15.60 -8.50 0.89
C SER A 205 15.60 -9.59 -0.17
N ASP A 206 15.70 -10.85 0.23
CA ASP A 206 15.75 -11.99 -0.69
C ASP A 206 14.38 -12.61 -0.96
N ASP A 207 13.37 -12.29 -0.17
CA ASP A 207 12.02 -12.81 -0.34
C ASP A 207 11.42 -12.40 -1.68
N VAL A 208 11.12 -13.41 -2.52
CA VAL A 208 10.54 -13.23 -3.85
C VAL A 208 9.15 -12.56 -3.76
N GLY A 209 8.38 -12.85 -2.71
CA GLY A 209 7.08 -12.22 -2.45
C GLY A 209 7.21 -10.73 -2.22
N VAL A 210 8.18 -10.31 -1.41
CA VAL A 210 8.49 -8.90 -1.17
C VAL A 210 9.00 -8.24 -2.44
N LYS A 211 10.02 -8.80 -3.09
CA LYS A 211 10.62 -8.27 -4.34
C LYS A 211 9.60 -8.05 -5.45
N LYS A 212 8.57 -8.89 -5.50
CA LYS A 212 7.52 -8.79 -6.54
C LYS A 212 6.63 -7.56 -6.37
N TYR A 213 6.40 -7.13 -5.14
CA TYR A 213 5.38 -6.14 -4.83
C TYR A 213 5.90 -4.87 -4.17
N GLN A 214 7.05 -4.96 -3.49
CA GLN A 214 7.58 -3.90 -2.64
C GLN A 214 9.08 -3.79 -2.80
N THR A 215 9.61 -2.60 -2.54
CA THR A 215 11.05 -2.36 -2.40
C THR A 215 11.29 -1.89 -0.97
N PRO A 216 11.64 -2.78 -0.03
CA PRO A 216 11.91 -2.40 1.33
C PRO A 216 13.05 -1.40 1.42
N LEU A 217 12.93 -0.46 2.36
CA LEU A 217 13.99 0.48 2.69
C LEU A 217 14.57 0.12 4.04
N PHE A 218 15.87 -0.12 4.07
CA PHE A 218 16.61 -0.37 5.30
C PHE A 218 17.60 0.75 5.54
N ILE A 219 17.56 1.31 6.77
CA ILE A 219 18.52 2.30 7.26
C ILE A 219 19.15 1.72 8.50
N GLN A 220 20.46 1.62 8.47
CA GLN A 220 21.23 1.00 9.52
C GLN A 220 22.39 1.88 9.93
N GLN A 221 22.50 2.11 11.23
CA GLN A 221 23.64 2.74 11.90
C GLN A 221 23.98 1.89 13.13
N ALA A 222 24.57 0.70 12.90
CA ALA A 222 24.85 -0.30 13.92
C ALA A 222 25.96 -1.24 13.45
N ASP A 223 26.46 -2.12 14.34
CA ASP A 223 27.62 -2.98 14.08
C ASP A 223 27.30 -4.30 13.39
N ASN A 224 26.05 -4.57 13.04
CA ASN A 224 25.57 -5.84 12.45
C ASN A 224 25.69 -7.08 13.36
N THR A 225 25.92 -6.88 14.63
CA THR A 225 26.08 -7.97 15.61
C THR A 225 24.91 -8.09 16.57
N GLU A 226 23.99 -7.15 16.51
CA GLU A 226 22.86 -7.01 17.42
C GLU A 226 21.85 -8.13 17.19
N ILE A 227 21.59 -8.89 18.26
CA ILE A 227 20.67 -10.03 18.27
C ILE A 227 19.25 -9.50 18.53
N PHE A 228 18.31 -9.92 17.67
CA PHE A 228 16.89 -9.69 17.92
C PHE A 228 16.38 -10.61 19.02
N CYS A 229 16.46 -11.92 18.80
CA CYS A 229 16.06 -12.91 19.80
C CYS A 229 16.70 -14.27 19.51
N THR A 230 16.56 -15.20 20.46
CA THR A 230 16.82 -16.62 20.23
C THR A 230 15.53 -17.27 19.75
N VAL A 231 15.57 -17.91 18.58
CA VAL A 231 14.41 -18.61 18.02
C VAL A 231 14.26 -19.97 18.70
N SER A 232 13.35 -20.05 19.70
CA SER A 232 13.06 -21.31 20.37
C SER A 232 12.09 -22.17 19.54
N ASN A 233 12.02 -23.48 19.87
CA ASN A 233 11.05 -24.37 19.21
C ASN A 233 9.59 -23.98 19.51
N GLU A 234 9.34 -23.41 20.69
CA GLU A 234 8.04 -22.92 21.11
C GLU A 234 7.65 -21.72 20.25
N LEU A 235 8.52 -20.72 20.11
CA LEU A 235 8.29 -19.55 19.24
C LEU A 235 8.08 -19.98 17.81
N ALA A 236 8.93 -20.88 17.26
CA ALA A 236 8.80 -21.36 15.90
C ALA A 236 7.48 -22.14 15.68
N GLY A 237 7.07 -22.97 16.66
CA GLY A 237 5.81 -23.72 16.63
C GLY A 237 4.61 -22.78 16.61
N SER A 238 4.61 -21.83 17.51
CA SER A 238 3.57 -20.82 17.67
C SER A 238 3.43 -19.90 16.44
N LEU A 239 4.56 -19.52 15.82
CA LEU A 239 4.56 -18.77 14.56
C LEU A 239 4.02 -19.59 13.39
N ARG A 240 4.40 -20.87 13.29
CA ARG A 240 3.84 -21.76 12.26
C ARG A 240 2.32 -21.83 12.38
N ASP A 241 1.79 -21.90 13.58
CA ASP A 241 0.34 -21.95 13.80
C ASP A 241 -0.32 -20.60 13.50
N SER A 242 0.31 -19.50 13.82
CA SER A 242 -0.20 -18.15 13.51
C SER A 242 -0.16 -17.83 12.01
N LEU A 243 0.89 -18.28 11.32
CA LEU A 243 1.09 -18.05 9.88
C LEU A 243 0.50 -19.15 8.98
N LYS A 244 0.18 -20.30 9.52
CA LYS A 244 -0.77 -21.23 8.88
C LYS A 244 -2.09 -20.48 8.84
N THR A 245 -2.21 -19.69 7.80
CA THR A 245 -3.37 -18.84 7.57
C THR A 245 -4.62 -19.58 7.95
N ASN A 246 -5.30 -19.07 8.93
CA ASN A 246 -6.59 -19.51 9.38
C ASN A 246 -7.70 -19.22 8.37
N THR A 247 -7.37 -19.09 7.10
CA THR A 247 -8.37 -19.15 6.03
C THR A 247 -9.24 -20.41 6.18
N ARG A 248 -8.77 -21.37 6.95
CA ARG A 248 -9.48 -22.62 7.20
C ARG A 248 -10.04 -22.76 8.61
N ALA A 249 -9.40 -22.18 9.64
CA ALA A 249 -9.79 -22.42 11.03
C ALA A 249 -10.70 -21.32 11.61
N GLU A 250 -10.42 -20.03 11.39
CA GLU A 250 -11.24 -18.95 11.95
C GLU A 250 -12.60 -18.82 11.25
N THR A 251 -12.67 -19.04 9.93
CA THR A 251 -13.95 -19.14 9.23
C THR A 251 -14.74 -20.35 9.70
N LEU A 252 -14.05 -21.43 10.09
CA LEU A 252 -14.66 -22.64 10.65
C LEU A 252 -15.11 -22.47 12.07
N ASP A 253 -14.31 -21.80 12.92
CA ASP A 253 -14.68 -21.57 14.32
C ASP A 253 -15.80 -20.54 14.45
N LEU A 254 -15.86 -19.52 13.56
CA LEU A 254 -17.00 -18.59 13.48
C LEU A 254 -18.26 -19.31 12.97
N VAL A 255 -18.16 -20.12 11.93
CA VAL A 255 -19.31 -20.85 11.37
C VAL A 255 -19.79 -21.98 12.32
N VAL A 256 -18.84 -22.64 13.01
CA VAL A 256 -19.16 -23.68 14.00
C VAL A 256 -19.65 -23.06 15.33
N GLY A 257 -19.17 -21.87 15.70
CA GLY A 257 -19.65 -21.13 16.87
C GLY A 257 -21.09 -20.64 16.77
N GLU A 258 -21.58 -20.38 15.54
CA GLU A 258 -22.99 -20.03 15.30
C GLU A 258 -23.93 -21.25 15.28
N MET A 259 -23.41 -22.50 15.21
CA MET A 259 -24.22 -23.71 15.10
C MET A 259 -24.63 -24.36 16.44
N GLY A 260 -24.17 -23.88 17.57
CA GLY A 260 -24.52 -24.44 18.89
C GLY A 260 -23.90 -25.81 19.18
N ASP A 261 -24.19 -26.40 20.36
CA ASP A 261 -23.65 -27.67 20.90
C ASP A 261 -24.01 -28.96 20.09
N GLY A 262 -23.69 -28.99 18.79
CA GLY A 262 -23.87 -30.14 17.91
C GLY A 262 -22.58 -30.96 17.68
N PRO A 263 -22.67 -32.17 17.11
CA PRO A 263 -21.47 -32.94 16.78
C PRO A 263 -20.57 -32.20 15.81
N LYS A 264 -19.26 -32.12 16.10
CA LYS A 264 -18.29 -31.41 15.27
C LYS A 264 -18.28 -31.97 13.83
N PRO A 265 -18.42 -31.12 12.82
CA PRO A 265 -18.50 -31.57 11.42
C PRO A 265 -17.24 -32.33 10.97
N SER A 266 -17.44 -33.32 10.10
CA SER A 266 -16.36 -34.10 9.47
C SER A 266 -15.45 -33.23 8.58
N GLY A 267 -14.30 -33.75 8.14
CA GLY A 267 -13.38 -33.02 7.26
C GLY A 267 -14.04 -32.53 5.96
N ASP A 268 -14.92 -33.33 5.39
CA ASP A 268 -15.63 -33.02 4.13
C ASP A 268 -16.75 -31.98 4.38
N GLU A 269 -17.48 -32.08 5.48
CA GLU A 269 -18.48 -31.06 5.87
C GLU A 269 -17.85 -29.72 6.14
N LYS A 270 -16.67 -29.70 6.78
CA LYS A 270 -15.88 -28.48 6.97
C LYS A 270 -15.46 -27.85 5.65
N LEU A 271 -15.04 -28.64 4.67
CA LEU A 271 -14.69 -28.16 3.33
C LEU A 271 -15.91 -27.56 2.61
N ILE A 272 -17.07 -28.20 2.72
CA ILE A 272 -18.32 -27.71 2.12
C ILE A 272 -18.69 -26.34 2.72
N LEU A 273 -18.65 -26.20 4.05
CA LEU A 273 -18.94 -24.93 4.74
C LEU A 273 -17.98 -23.82 4.31
N LEU A 274 -16.69 -24.13 4.16
CA LEU A 274 -15.67 -23.18 3.72
C LEU A 274 -15.89 -22.71 2.26
N ILE A 275 -16.29 -23.63 1.37
CA ILE A 275 -16.66 -23.31 -0.01
C ILE A 275 -17.92 -22.43 -0.04
N GLN A 276 -18.91 -22.74 0.78
CA GLN A 276 -20.15 -21.97 0.88
C GLN A 276 -19.88 -20.56 1.40
N GLU A 277 -19.03 -20.40 2.43
CA GLU A 277 -18.66 -19.10 2.96
C GLU A 277 -17.92 -18.23 1.94
N ARG A 278 -16.90 -18.80 1.27
CA ARG A 278 -16.20 -18.09 0.18
C ARG A 278 -17.13 -17.71 -0.97
N SER A 279 -18.13 -18.55 -1.25
CA SER A 279 -19.11 -18.27 -2.30
C SER A 279 -20.01 -17.08 -1.97
N LYS A 280 -20.19 -16.72 -0.69
CA LYS A 280 -20.99 -15.56 -0.29
C LYS A 280 -20.44 -14.24 -0.82
N SER A 281 -19.12 -14.12 -0.92
CA SER A 281 -18.45 -12.91 -1.46
C SER A 281 -18.45 -12.86 -2.99
N TYR A 282 -18.82 -13.94 -3.68
CA TYR A 282 -18.80 -14.00 -5.13
C TYR A 282 -20.09 -13.45 -5.73
N CYS A 283 -19.94 -12.63 -6.75
CA CYS A 283 -21.06 -12.18 -7.59
C CYS A 283 -21.39 -13.21 -8.65
N ASN A 284 -22.68 -13.40 -8.88
CA ASN A 284 -23.16 -13.95 -10.15
C ASN A 284 -23.23 -12.82 -11.21
N SER A 285 -23.59 -13.17 -12.44
CA SER A 285 -23.63 -12.19 -13.56
C SER A 285 -24.61 -11.05 -13.33
N GLU A 286 -25.75 -11.28 -12.69
CA GLU A 286 -26.78 -10.28 -12.41
C GLU A 286 -26.32 -9.33 -11.31
N GLN A 287 -25.80 -9.85 -10.21
CA GLN A 287 -25.21 -9.07 -9.12
C GLN A 287 -24.02 -8.22 -9.58
N ALA A 288 -23.18 -8.77 -10.48
CA ALA A 288 -22.07 -8.03 -11.06
C ALA A 288 -22.57 -6.82 -11.88
N LYS A 289 -23.62 -7.03 -12.66
CA LYS A 289 -24.26 -5.95 -13.44
C LYS A 289 -24.84 -4.86 -12.54
N GLU A 290 -25.59 -5.24 -11.51
CA GLU A 290 -26.14 -4.31 -10.51
C GLU A 290 -25.01 -3.51 -9.81
N SER A 291 -23.92 -4.19 -9.44
CA SER A 291 -22.77 -3.54 -8.79
C SER A 291 -22.07 -2.53 -9.71
N LEU A 292 -21.95 -2.84 -11.01
CA LEU A 292 -21.42 -1.90 -12.00
C LEU A 292 -22.38 -0.73 -12.25
N GLU A 293 -23.68 -0.95 -12.26
CA GLU A 293 -24.67 0.13 -12.35
C GLU A 293 -24.56 1.08 -11.15
N VAL A 294 -24.40 0.54 -9.94
CA VAL A 294 -24.13 1.36 -8.74
C VAL A 294 -22.84 2.15 -8.90
N TYR A 295 -21.76 1.52 -9.35
CA TYR A 295 -20.47 2.17 -9.56
C TYR A 295 -20.59 3.38 -10.51
N PHE A 296 -21.21 3.21 -11.69
CA PHE A 296 -21.32 4.29 -12.66
C PHE A 296 -22.31 5.39 -12.23
N ASN A 297 -23.38 5.03 -11.51
CA ASN A 297 -24.37 6.02 -11.06
C ASN A 297 -23.80 6.96 -9.99
N GLU A 298 -22.85 6.51 -9.17
CA GLU A 298 -22.24 7.34 -8.12
C GLU A 298 -21.49 8.56 -8.68
N PHE A 299 -20.87 8.45 -9.87
CA PHE A 299 -20.20 9.59 -10.51
C PHE A 299 -21.17 10.72 -10.86
N ASN A 300 -22.39 10.38 -11.28
CA ASN A 300 -23.42 11.37 -11.65
C ASN A 300 -24.14 11.93 -10.42
N SER A 301 -24.12 11.24 -9.29
CA SER A 301 -24.82 11.64 -8.07
C SER A 301 -23.96 12.47 -7.12
N PHE A 302 -22.65 12.56 -7.37
CA PHE A 302 -21.72 13.31 -6.52
C PHE A 302 -22.01 14.80 -6.54
N GLN A 303 -22.06 15.42 -5.36
CA GLN A 303 -22.31 16.85 -5.20
C GLN A 303 -21.00 17.57 -4.95
N TRP A 304 -20.55 18.33 -5.95
CA TRP A 304 -19.37 19.18 -5.84
C TRP A 304 -19.64 20.36 -4.88
N SER A 305 -18.62 20.83 -4.19
CA SER A 305 -18.73 21.99 -3.31
C SER A 305 -19.16 23.25 -4.06
N GLU A 306 -19.72 24.21 -3.33
CA GLU A 306 -20.10 25.51 -3.89
C GLU A 306 -18.92 26.22 -4.55
N LEU A 307 -17.71 26.07 -4.01
CA LEU A 307 -16.50 26.65 -4.57
C LEU A 307 -16.22 26.05 -5.97
N ILE A 308 -16.18 24.73 -6.09
CA ILE A 308 -15.97 24.07 -7.39
C ILE A 308 -17.09 24.42 -8.37
N ALA A 309 -18.33 24.34 -7.95
CA ALA A 309 -19.49 24.68 -8.79
C ALA A 309 -19.47 26.15 -9.24
N SER A 310 -18.91 27.07 -8.46
CA SER A 310 -18.75 28.48 -8.83
C SER A 310 -17.65 28.70 -9.86
N LEU A 311 -16.53 27.95 -9.75
CA LEU A 311 -15.33 28.15 -10.57
C LEU A 311 -15.31 27.31 -11.84
N PHE A 312 -16.02 26.19 -11.87
CA PHE A 312 -15.97 25.23 -12.97
C PHE A 312 -17.35 24.80 -13.44
N GLU A 313 -17.45 24.51 -14.74
CA GLU A 313 -18.49 23.65 -15.29
C GLU A 313 -17.96 22.22 -15.27
N VAL A 314 -18.60 21.33 -14.49
CA VAL A 314 -18.17 19.94 -14.35
C VAL A 314 -19.02 19.05 -15.23
N GLU A 315 -18.38 18.31 -16.12
CA GLU A 315 -19.01 17.37 -17.05
C GLU A 315 -18.54 15.95 -16.75
N VAL A 316 -19.50 15.02 -16.57
CA VAL A 316 -19.23 13.59 -16.38
C VAL A 316 -19.58 12.84 -17.67
N ILE A 317 -18.58 12.24 -18.31
CA ILE A 317 -18.69 11.53 -19.58
C ILE A 317 -18.43 10.05 -19.35
N THR A 318 -19.42 9.20 -19.61
CA THR A 318 -19.26 7.74 -19.59
C THR A 318 -19.02 7.22 -21.00
N GLN A 319 -18.09 6.27 -21.17
CA GLN A 319 -17.68 5.77 -22.48
C GLN A 319 -17.71 4.23 -22.49
N GLN A 320 -18.03 3.65 -23.66
CA GLN A 320 -17.95 2.20 -23.92
C GLN A 320 -16.55 1.77 -24.43
N ASP A 321 -15.61 2.69 -24.44
CA ASP A 321 -14.23 2.46 -24.85
C ASP A 321 -13.25 3.21 -23.95
N TYR A 322 -12.02 3.35 -24.38
CA TYR A 322 -10.95 4.05 -23.67
C TYR A 322 -10.43 5.25 -24.48
N THR A 323 -11.28 5.82 -25.33
CA THR A 323 -10.90 6.96 -26.20
C THR A 323 -10.43 8.15 -25.38
N GLY A 324 -9.28 8.69 -25.73
CA GLY A 324 -8.67 9.84 -25.04
C GLY A 324 -7.92 9.50 -23.74
N ILE A 325 -7.93 8.24 -23.31
CA ILE A 325 -7.24 7.81 -22.10
C ILE A 325 -5.81 7.38 -22.45
N THR A 326 -4.83 7.97 -21.77
CA THR A 326 -3.41 7.68 -21.95
C THR A 326 -2.87 6.78 -20.83
N GLY A 327 -1.81 6.02 -21.12
CA GLY A 327 -1.13 5.19 -20.11
C GLY A 327 -1.80 3.85 -19.81
N LEU A 328 -2.75 3.38 -20.62
CA LEU A 328 -3.43 2.09 -20.46
C LEU A 328 -2.47 0.89 -20.42
N LYS A 329 -1.26 1.02 -21.01
CA LYS A 329 -0.21 -0.01 -20.92
C LYS A 329 0.20 -0.34 -19.48
N ILE A 330 0.08 0.61 -18.56
CA ILE A 330 0.39 0.41 -17.13
C ILE A 330 -0.65 -0.53 -16.53
N ILE A 331 -1.93 -0.29 -16.83
CA ILE A 331 -3.04 -1.14 -16.39
C ILE A 331 -2.91 -2.54 -17.01
N GLY A 332 -2.60 -2.63 -18.31
CA GLY A 332 -2.40 -3.93 -18.97
C GLY A 332 -1.27 -4.74 -18.33
N LYS A 333 -0.15 -4.12 -17.98
CA LYS A 333 0.93 -4.76 -17.23
C LYS A 333 0.45 -5.22 -15.85
N TRP A 334 -0.25 -4.34 -15.13
CA TRP A 334 -0.78 -4.67 -13.81
C TRP A 334 -1.74 -5.86 -13.85
N ILE A 335 -2.64 -5.94 -14.85
CA ILE A 335 -3.56 -7.08 -15.05
C ILE A 335 -2.77 -8.37 -15.31
N LYS A 336 -1.76 -8.31 -16.19
CA LYS A 336 -0.89 -9.46 -16.48
C LYS A 336 -0.20 -9.99 -15.24
N ASP A 337 0.29 -9.09 -14.39
CA ASP A 337 1.06 -9.43 -13.20
C ASP A 337 0.17 -9.76 -11.99
N SER A 338 -1.14 -9.51 -12.09
CA SER A 338 -2.10 -9.79 -11.02
C SER A 338 -2.34 -11.29 -10.82
N ASN A 339 -2.39 -11.72 -9.57
CA ASN A 339 -2.77 -13.09 -9.20
C ASN A 339 -4.30 -13.30 -9.18
N ASP A 340 -5.08 -12.23 -9.18
CA ASP A 340 -6.54 -12.29 -9.21
C ASP A 340 -7.01 -12.65 -10.63
N LYS A 341 -8.04 -13.48 -10.72
CA LYS A 341 -8.68 -13.83 -11.99
C LYS A 341 -9.66 -12.74 -12.42
N TYR A 342 -9.13 -11.62 -12.89
CA TYR A 342 -9.94 -10.55 -13.45
C TYR A 342 -10.58 -10.99 -14.77
N PHE A 343 -11.79 -10.50 -15.02
CA PHE A 343 -12.45 -10.57 -16.33
C PHE A 343 -11.89 -9.45 -17.24
N ALA A 344 -10.59 -9.47 -17.41
CA ALA A 344 -9.82 -8.56 -18.24
C ALA A 344 -8.56 -9.26 -18.75
N SER A 345 -8.07 -8.82 -19.89
CA SER A 345 -6.81 -9.28 -20.48
C SER A 345 -6.02 -8.11 -21.02
N GLU A 346 -4.71 -8.25 -21.06
CA GLU A 346 -3.81 -7.31 -21.69
C GLU A 346 -3.98 -7.32 -23.21
N THR A 347 -3.74 -6.17 -23.84
CA THR A 347 -3.70 -6.03 -25.30
C THR A 347 -2.28 -5.75 -25.77
N TYR A 348 -1.90 -6.33 -26.90
CA TYR A 348 -0.56 -6.28 -27.44
C TYR A 348 -0.52 -5.59 -28.81
N THR A 349 0.64 -5.00 -29.10
CA THR A 349 1.03 -4.62 -30.46
C THR A 349 2.45 -5.09 -30.73
N GLU A 350 2.76 -5.30 -32.02
CA GLU A 350 4.11 -5.65 -32.44
C GLU A 350 4.96 -4.38 -32.54
N GLU A 351 6.11 -4.36 -31.87
CA GLU A 351 7.10 -3.26 -31.92
C GLU A 351 8.37 -3.73 -32.61
N GLU A 352 8.76 -2.98 -33.59
CA GLU A 352 10.03 -3.16 -34.33
C GLU A 352 11.17 -2.55 -33.51
N PHE A 353 12.30 -3.29 -33.37
CA PHE A 353 13.50 -2.78 -32.74
C PHE A 353 14.77 -3.28 -33.40
N GLU A 354 15.81 -2.46 -33.38
CA GLU A 354 17.13 -2.86 -33.83
C GLU A 354 17.85 -3.70 -32.78
N ALA A 355 18.27 -4.89 -33.15
CA ALA A 355 19.14 -5.75 -32.34
C ALA A 355 20.50 -5.90 -33.03
N LYS A 356 21.54 -6.16 -32.27
CA LYS A 356 22.87 -6.50 -32.83
C LYS A 356 23.05 -8.00 -32.79
N GLU A 357 23.15 -8.62 -33.95
CA GLU A 357 23.44 -10.03 -34.07
C GLU A 357 24.94 -10.27 -34.22
N LYS A 358 25.45 -11.18 -33.40
CA LYS A 358 26.88 -11.57 -33.46
C LYS A 358 27.10 -12.54 -34.60
N VAL A 359 27.80 -12.11 -35.61
CA VAL A 359 28.23 -12.96 -36.75
C VAL A 359 29.69 -13.35 -36.54
N VAL A 360 29.95 -14.64 -36.42
CA VAL A 360 31.30 -15.19 -36.31
C VAL A 360 31.64 -15.79 -37.68
N SER A 361 32.62 -15.22 -38.36
CA SER A 361 33.18 -15.80 -39.58
C SER A 361 34.55 -16.40 -39.30
N GLU A 362 34.80 -17.59 -39.83
CA GLU A 362 36.11 -18.24 -39.80
C GLU A 362 36.78 -18.12 -41.17
N ASP A 363 38.09 -17.93 -41.18
CA ASP A 363 38.84 -17.98 -42.43
C ASP A 363 38.86 -19.40 -43.02
N ARG A 364 39.25 -19.52 -44.28
CA ARG A 364 39.20 -20.78 -45.05
C ARG A 364 40.03 -21.91 -44.43
N PHE A 365 40.85 -21.58 -43.45
CA PHE A 365 41.76 -22.51 -42.76
C PHE A 365 41.42 -22.68 -41.24
N GLY A 366 40.41 -21.98 -40.74
CA GLY A 366 39.97 -22.08 -39.33
C GLY A 366 40.90 -21.43 -38.29
N PHE A 367 41.91 -20.70 -38.71
CA PHE A 367 42.91 -20.10 -37.82
C PHE A 367 42.50 -18.73 -37.25
N ASN A 368 41.65 -18.00 -37.99
CA ASN A 368 41.19 -16.69 -37.55
C ASN A 368 39.66 -16.64 -37.44
N LYS A 369 39.16 -16.29 -36.25
CA LYS A 369 37.75 -16.01 -36.03
C LYS A 369 37.54 -14.51 -35.94
N THR A 370 36.76 -13.96 -36.85
CA THR A 370 36.36 -12.56 -36.82
C THR A 370 34.94 -12.46 -36.31
N THR A 371 34.74 -11.61 -35.31
CA THR A 371 33.42 -11.35 -34.76
C THR A 371 32.95 -9.97 -35.22
N GLU A 372 31.85 -9.93 -35.95
CA GLU A 372 31.18 -8.70 -36.36
C GLU A 372 29.80 -8.63 -35.72
N TYR A 373 29.36 -7.43 -35.39
CA TYR A 373 28.00 -7.18 -34.94
C TYR A 373 27.24 -6.46 -36.03
N ARG A 374 26.22 -7.13 -36.58
CA ARG A 374 25.37 -6.55 -37.62
C ARG A 374 24.02 -6.13 -37.04
N PRO A 375 23.50 -4.93 -37.37
CA PRO A 375 22.15 -4.55 -37.00
C PRO A 375 21.17 -5.45 -37.74
N VAL A 376 20.20 -5.97 -37.00
CA VAL A 376 19.08 -6.77 -37.52
C VAL A 376 17.80 -6.26 -36.93
N THR A 377 16.78 -6.14 -37.75
CA THR A 377 15.43 -5.81 -37.28
C THR A 377 14.79 -7.02 -36.63
N LYS A 378 14.31 -6.84 -35.42
CA LYS A 378 13.55 -7.85 -34.67
C LYS A 378 12.21 -7.27 -34.24
N TYR A 379 11.25 -8.13 -34.02
CA TYR A 379 9.92 -7.77 -33.58
C TYR A 379 9.68 -8.37 -32.19
N ARG A 380 8.93 -7.65 -31.36
CA ARG A 380 8.49 -8.12 -30.05
C ARG A 380 7.07 -7.65 -29.77
N ASP A 381 6.30 -8.48 -29.11
CA ASP A 381 5.00 -8.08 -28.59
C ASP A 381 5.18 -7.18 -27.35
N VAL A 382 4.58 -6.01 -27.39
CA VAL A 382 4.55 -5.07 -26.26
C VAL A 382 3.12 -4.82 -25.83
N ILE A 383 2.92 -4.76 -24.51
CA ILE A 383 1.60 -4.44 -23.93
C ILE A 383 1.33 -2.95 -24.20
N VAL A 384 0.19 -2.66 -24.82
CA VAL A 384 -0.28 -1.31 -25.12
C VAL A 384 -1.49 -0.90 -24.29
N GLY A 385 -2.20 -1.85 -23.68
CA GLY A 385 -3.38 -1.58 -22.91
C GLY A 385 -4.00 -2.86 -22.35
N PHE A 386 -5.28 -2.79 -22.06
CA PHE A 386 -6.09 -3.92 -21.61
C PHE A 386 -7.50 -3.84 -22.21
N GLN A 387 -8.23 -4.92 -22.11
CA GLN A 387 -9.64 -4.99 -22.48
C GLN A 387 -10.40 -5.85 -21.45
N LEU A 388 -11.66 -5.52 -21.22
CA LEU A 388 -12.55 -6.36 -20.43
C LEU A 388 -12.97 -7.60 -21.25
N THR A 389 -12.95 -8.77 -20.64
CA THR A 389 -13.39 -10.04 -21.24
C THR A 389 -14.83 -10.39 -20.84
N ALA A 390 -15.41 -9.67 -19.87
CA ALA A 390 -16.80 -9.74 -19.50
C ALA A 390 -17.54 -8.44 -19.83
N SER A 391 -18.86 -8.54 -20.02
CA SER A 391 -19.70 -7.40 -20.35
C SER A 391 -19.73 -6.39 -19.20
N SER A 392 -19.52 -5.12 -19.53
CA SER A 392 -19.71 -3.96 -18.66
C SER A 392 -20.59 -2.92 -19.35
N PRO A 393 -21.47 -2.21 -18.60
CA PRO A 393 -22.29 -1.15 -19.19
C PRO A 393 -21.50 -0.02 -19.82
N GLN A 394 -20.38 0.34 -19.19
CA GLN A 394 -19.40 1.32 -19.63
C GLN A 394 -18.00 0.77 -19.35
N HIS A 395 -16.97 1.31 -20.00
CA HIS A 395 -15.58 0.92 -19.79
C HIS A 395 -14.80 1.99 -19.03
N SER A 396 -15.19 3.23 -19.18
CA SER A 396 -14.52 4.35 -18.53
C SER A 396 -15.47 5.50 -18.19
N VAL A 397 -15.01 6.33 -17.26
CA VAL A 397 -15.62 7.62 -16.92
C VAL A 397 -14.55 8.69 -17.04
N VAL A 398 -14.88 9.79 -17.71
CA VAL A 398 -14.03 10.97 -17.79
C VAL A 398 -14.77 12.13 -17.15
N ILE A 399 -14.17 12.78 -16.17
CA ILE A 399 -14.72 13.98 -15.56
C ILE A 399 -13.88 15.16 -16.02
N VAL A 400 -14.52 16.14 -16.60
CA VAL A 400 -13.87 17.33 -17.15
C VAL A 400 -14.31 18.55 -16.34
N PHE A 401 -13.35 19.26 -15.78
CA PHE A 401 -13.53 20.55 -15.12
C PHE A 401 -13.16 21.65 -16.09
N LYS A 402 -14.16 22.31 -16.65
CA LYS A 402 -14.01 23.45 -17.56
C LYS A 402 -14.04 24.72 -16.72
N PRO A 403 -12.93 25.49 -16.67
CA PRO A 403 -12.90 26.71 -15.88
C PRO A 403 -13.87 27.75 -16.47
N LYS A 404 -14.55 28.48 -15.60
CA LYS A 404 -15.38 29.62 -15.95
C LYS A 404 -14.57 30.90 -16.12
N GLU A 405 -13.36 30.91 -15.55
CA GLU A 405 -12.42 32.05 -15.62
C GLU A 405 -11.13 31.58 -16.32
N GLU A 406 -10.63 32.36 -17.28
CA GLU A 406 -9.44 32.03 -18.12
C GLU A 406 -8.15 31.84 -17.31
N VAL A 407 -8.07 32.40 -16.10
CA VAL A 407 -6.91 32.30 -15.22
C VAL A 407 -6.76 30.92 -14.59
N LEU A 408 -7.81 30.10 -14.59
CA LEU A 408 -7.84 28.75 -14.04
C LEU A 408 -7.39 27.72 -15.08
N SER A 409 -6.84 26.61 -14.60
CA SER A 409 -6.47 25.48 -15.44
C SER A 409 -7.67 24.56 -15.69
N TRP A 410 -7.64 23.83 -16.79
CA TRP A 410 -8.54 22.72 -17.02
C TRP A 410 -8.04 21.49 -16.29
N TYR A 411 -8.98 20.67 -15.75
CA TYR A 411 -8.63 19.40 -15.15
C TYR A 411 -9.43 18.28 -15.81
N ARG A 412 -8.78 17.12 -15.98
CA ARG A 412 -9.44 15.89 -16.44
C ARG A 412 -9.09 14.75 -15.51
N ILE A 413 -10.10 13.98 -15.15
CA ILE A 413 -9.95 12.79 -14.34
C ILE A 413 -10.50 11.60 -15.13
N PHE A 414 -9.70 10.57 -15.19
CA PHE A 414 -10.03 9.33 -15.87
C PHE A 414 -10.25 8.23 -14.85
N PHE A 415 -11.37 7.55 -14.96
CA PHE A 415 -11.64 6.32 -14.23
C PHE A 415 -11.86 5.19 -15.21
N THR A 416 -11.24 4.05 -14.92
CA THR A 416 -11.54 2.77 -15.56
C THR A 416 -11.48 1.66 -14.54
N HIS A 417 -11.91 0.45 -14.89
CA HIS A 417 -12.03 -0.62 -13.93
C HIS A 417 -11.70 -1.97 -14.52
N ALA A 418 -11.37 -2.91 -13.66
CA ALA A 418 -11.37 -4.35 -13.91
C ALA A 418 -12.07 -5.05 -12.74
N PHE A 419 -12.70 -6.17 -12.98
CA PHE A 419 -13.40 -6.90 -11.92
C PHE A 419 -13.20 -8.41 -12.04
N SER A 420 -13.26 -9.07 -10.89
CA SER A 420 -13.34 -10.53 -10.74
C SER A 420 -14.70 -10.91 -10.16
N LYS A 421 -14.89 -12.16 -9.82
CA LYS A 421 -16.14 -12.56 -9.15
C LYS A 421 -16.34 -11.94 -7.76
N SER A 422 -15.27 -11.51 -7.10
CA SER A 422 -15.33 -11.01 -5.71
C SER A 422 -14.77 -9.61 -5.51
N LYS A 423 -14.02 -9.07 -6.46
CA LYS A 423 -13.29 -7.81 -6.32
C LYS A 423 -13.56 -6.86 -7.48
N LEU A 424 -13.82 -5.60 -7.19
CA LEU A 424 -13.78 -4.49 -8.13
C LEU A 424 -12.50 -3.71 -7.92
N THR A 425 -11.74 -3.50 -8.99
CA THR A 425 -10.53 -2.67 -9.02
C THR A 425 -10.80 -1.48 -9.91
N VAL A 426 -10.58 -0.29 -9.38
CA VAL A 426 -10.76 0.97 -10.07
C VAL A 426 -9.39 1.63 -10.25
N PHE A 427 -9.12 2.07 -11.45
CA PHE A 427 -7.94 2.84 -11.82
C PHE A 427 -8.37 4.28 -12.02
N CYS A 428 -7.75 5.20 -11.30
CA CYS A 428 -8.02 6.63 -11.38
C CYS A 428 -6.75 7.38 -11.78
N LYS A 429 -6.89 8.37 -12.68
CA LYS A 429 -5.79 9.22 -13.12
C LYS A 429 -6.26 10.67 -13.23
N PHE A 430 -5.49 11.57 -12.61
CA PHE A 430 -5.72 13.01 -12.67
C PHE A 430 -4.77 13.68 -13.66
N GLU A 431 -5.26 14.60 -14.46
CA GLU A 431 -4.47 15.41 -15.39
C GLU A 431 -4.85 16.89 -15.27
N ALA A 432 -3.85 17.75 -15.07
CA ALA A 432 -4.01 19.20 -15.18
C ALA A 432 -3.51 19.66 -16.55
N GLU A 433 -4.32 20.44 -17.26
CA GLU A 433 -3.99 20.98 -18.58
C GLU A 433 -3.59 22.45 -18.46
N THR A 434 -2.51 22.83 -19.14
CA THR A 434 -2.11 24.22 -19.30
C THR A 434 -2.15 24.63 -20.76
N GLU A 435 -2.41 25.88 -21.01
CA GLU A 435 -2.27 26.45 -22.35
C GLU A 435 -0.80 26.55 -22.73
N LYS A 436 -0.44 25.91 -23.86
CA LYS A 436 0.88 26.07 -24.48
C LYS A 436 0.90 27.18 -25.53
N SER A 437 -0.27 27.52 -26.08
CA SER A 437 -0.53 28.65 -26.98
C SER A 437 -2.04 28.88 -27.03
N TRP A 438 -2.49 29.96 -27.66
CA TRP A 438 -3.93 30.28 -27.85
C TRP A 438 -4.77 29.10 -28.36
N ASP A 439 -4.17 28.21 -29.18
CA ASP A 439 -4.87 27.09 -29.80
C ASP A 439 -4.37 25.71 -29.34
N LYS A 440 -3.43 25.65 -28.40
CA LYS A 440 -2.83 24.36 -27.98
C LYS A 440 -2.76 24.27 -26.47
N ARG A 441 -3.34 23.19 -25.96
CA ARG A 441 -3.22 22.75 -24.56
C ARG A 441 -2.22 21.62 -24.45
N GLY A 442 -1.58 21.50 -23.32
CA GLY A 442 -0.70 20.40 -22.98
C GLY A 442 -0.86 19.99 -21.52
N VAL A 443 -0.64 18.75 -21.23
CA VAL A 443 -0.71 18.22 -19.87
C VAL A 443 0.50 18.73 -19.10
N GLN A 444 0.26 19.37 -17.98
CA GLN A 444 1.31 19.91 -17.12
C GLN A 444 1.80 18.85 -16.10
N ASN A 445 0.87 18.10 -15.52
CA ASN A 445 1.16 17.00 -14.62
C ASN A 445 0.50 15.72 -15.16
N GLN A 446 1.28 14.66 -15.34
CA GLN A 446 0.78 13.31 -15.59
C GLN A 446 0.98 12.53 -14.30
N ASN A 447 -0.07 12.48 -13.48
CA ASN A 447 -0.08 11.58 -12.35
C ASN A 447 -0.11 10.13 -12.84
N GLU A 448 0.52 9.24 -12.09
CA GLU A 448 0.41 7.81 -12.32
C GLU A 448 -1.01 7.32 -12.01
N TRP A 449 -1.35 6.14 -12.51
CA TRP A 449 -2.63 5.52 -12.19
C TRP A 449 -2.70 5.15 -10.71
N LYS A 450 -3.63 5.73 -9.98
CA LYS A 450 -4.02 5.30 -8.63
C LYS A 450 -4.90 4.06 -8.76
N ILE A 451 -4.63 3.05 -7.94
CA ILE A 451 -5.33 1.76 -7.97
C ILE A 451 -6.10 1.57 -6.67
N LEU A 452 -7.40 1.40 -6.77
CA LEU A 452 -8.33 1.28 -5.66
C LEU A 452 -9.07 -0.06 -5.73
N HIS A 453 -9.41 -0.65 -4.59
CA HIS A 453 -10.08 -1.93 -4.54
C HIS A 453 -11.24 -1.93 -3.54
N CYS A 454 -12.30 -2.67 -3.88
CA CYS A 454 -13.36 -2.99 -2.92
C CYS A 454 -14.00 -4.34 -3.23
N GLY A 455 -14.78 -4.87 -2.29
CA GLY A 455 -15.61 -6.06 -2.51
C GLY A 455 -16.64 -5.79 -3.59
N PHE A 456 -16.69 -6.65 -4.62
CA PHE A 456 -17.53 -6.39 -5.79
C PHE A 456 -19.04 -6.54 -5.48
N LYS A 457 -19.39 -7.34 -4.50
CA LYS A 457 -20.77 -7.54 -4.03
C LYS A 457 -21.26 -6.45 -3.08
N GLU A 458 -20.34 -5.68 -2.51
CA GLU A 458 -20.61 -4.73 -1.45
C GLU A 458 -20.94 -3.34 -2.02
N GLN A 459 -22.20 -3.12 -2.41
CA GLN A 459 -22.63 -1.86 -3.01
C GLN A 459 -22.29 -0.64 -2.15
N LYS A 460 -22.32 -0.75 -0.81
CA LYS A 460 -21.92 0.34 0.09
C LYS A 460 -20.41 0.65 0.00
N ALA A 461 -19.56 -0.38 -0.15
CA ALA A 461 -18.13 -0.20 -0.32
C ALA A 461 -17.82 0.45 -1.67
N ILE A 462 -18.53 0.05 -2.75
CA ILE A 462 -18.43 0.67 -4.08
C ILE A 462 -18.78 2.16 -4.01
N LYS A 463 -19.89 2.51 -3.37
CA LYS A 463 -20.31 3.91 -3.20
C LYS A 463 -19.25 4.73 -2.46
N ARG A 464 -18.78 4.23 -1.30
CA ARG A 464 -17.72 4.89 -0.53
C ARG A 464 -16.45 5.09 -1.35
N LEU A 465 -16.00 4.06 -2.08
CA LEU A 465 -14.81 4.13 -2.92
C LEU A 465 -14.91 5.25 -3.94
N VAL A 466 -16.03 5.37 -4.66
CA VAL A 466 -16.23 6.44 -5.64
C VAL A 466 -16.31 7.80 -4.96
N GLN A 467 -17.12 7.94 -3.92
CA GLN A 467 -17.33 9.20 -3.21
C GLN A 467 -16.04 9.73 -2.56
N SER A 468 -15.27 8.85 -1.91
CA SER A 468 -13.98 9.25 -1.32
C SER A 468 -12.98 9.68 -2.38
N SER A 469 -12.92 8.95 -3.52
CA SER A 469 -12.03 9.31 -4.63
C SER A 469 -12.40 10.67 -5.24
N LEU A 470 -13.70 10.96 -5.43
CA LEU A 470 -14.15 12.23 -5.97
C LEU A 470 -13.91 13.39 -5.00
N LYS A 471 -14.07 13.13 -3.70
CA LYS A 471 -13.78 14.13 -2.67
C LYS A 471 -12.30 14.45 -2.58
N GLU A 472 -11.43 13.47 -2.65
CA GLU A 472 -9.98 13.66 -2.68
C GLU A 472 -9.55 14.50 -3.89
N ILE A 473 -10.11 14.22 -5.08
CA ILE A 473 -9.86 15.00 -6.29
C ILE A 473 -10.34 16.45 -6.12
N GLU A 474 -11.51 16.66 -5.53
CA GLU A 474 -12.02 17.99 -5.22
C GLU A 474 -11.04 18.76 -4.34
N ASP A 475 -10.57 18.13 -3.27
CA ASP A 475 -9.60 18.72 -2.34
C ASP A 475 -8.27 19.04 -3.05
N GLU A 476 -7.76 18.15 -3.92
CA GLU A 476 -6.57 18.39 -4.74
C GLU A 476 -6.73 19.60 -5.67
N ILE A 477 -7.87 19.73 -6.37
CA ILE A 477 -8.14 20.90 -7.23
C ILE A 477 -8.19 22.19 -6.41
N ILE A 478 -8.81 22.15 -5.23
CA ILE A 478 -8.89 23.31 -4.34
C ILE A 478 -7.49 23.73 -3.86
N ASP A 479 -6.65 22.76 -3.49
CA ASP A 479 -5.30 23.03 -3.04
C ASP A 479 -4.41 23.57 -4.16
N LEU A 480 -4.54 23.07 -5.39
CA LEU A 480 -3.87 23.63 -6.56
C LEU A 480 -4.29 25.07 -6.83
N ILE A 481 -5.57 25.41 -6.66
CA ILE A 481 -6.06 26.78 -6.80
C ILE A 481 -5.48 27.67 -5.71
N LYS A 482 -5.54 27.24 -4.44
CA LYS A 482 -4.97 28.00 -3.31
C LYS A 482 -3.48 28.23 -3.50
N SER A 483 -2.72 27.22 -3.91
CA SER A 483 -1.27 27.35 -4.13
C SER A 483 -0.94 28.35 -5.26
N LYS A 484 -1.81 28.50 -6.25
CA LYS A 484 -1.62 29.41 -7.38
C LYS A 484 -1.96 30.87 -7.05
N PHE A 485 -2.96 31.09 -6.21
CA PHE A 485 -3.47 32.44 -5.92
C PHE A 485 -3.07 32.98 -4.56
N GLY A 486 -2.40 32.16 -3.73
CA GLY A 486 -1.95 32.48 -2.39
C GLY A 486 -3.08 32.46 -1.35
N ASP A 487 -2.71 32.23 -0.08
CA ASP A 487 -3.58 32.48 1.06
C ASP A 487 -3.64 34.00 1.30
N HIS A 488 -4.28 34.73 0.39
CA HIS A 488 -4.68 36.09 0.73
C HIS A 488 -5.86 35.94 1.68
N GLU A 489 -5.65 36.32 2.95
CA GLU A 489 -6.69 36.52 3.94
C GLU A 489 -7.88 37.25 3.28
N ILE A 490 -8.98 36.52 3.09
CA ILE A 490 -10.29 37.07 2.75
C ILE A 490 -11.08 37.19 4.04
#